data_5f743f5273cf486a158a9be0e9349578
#
_entry.id   5f743f5273cf486a158a9be0e9349578
#
_cell.length_a   1.000
_cell.length_b   1.000
_cell.length_c   1.000
_cell.angle_alpha   90.00
_cell.angle_beta   90.00
_cell.angle_gamma   90.00
#
_symmetry.space_group_name_H-M   'P 1'
#
loop_
_entity.id
_entity.type
_entity.pdbx_description
1 polymer ?
#
loop_
_entity_poly.entity_id
_entity_poly.type
_entity_poly.pdbx_seq_one_letter_code
_entity_poly.pdbx_strand_id
1 'polypeptide(L)'
;MDIISILKRSDFLAYIYRFFKRLFIRYIYGLKNVDKTFNIGGKCRISKDFIAHEYSYVGNNCLIYPGVSIGRYTMLAQNVQIIGADHNFNIPGVPSTFSGRPNLERTLIGRDVWIGANSIIMTGVQIGDGSIIAAGSIVTKNVDSFVIVGGIPAKFFRKRFDSIDDEKIHLDMLNGKVLKNVRNKPVKIG
;
A
#
# COMPACT_ATOMS: atom_id res chain seq x y z
N MET A 1 19.61 16.61 20.88
CA MET A 1 18.20 16.81 20.52
C MET A 1 18.16 16.89 18.99
N ASP A 2 17.47 15.98 18.33
CA ASP A 2 17.53 15.79 16.87
C ASP A 2 16.81 16.95 16.16
N ILE A 3 17.47 17.58 15.17
CA ILE A 3 16.93 18.70 14.37
C ILE A 3 15.53 18.36 13.84
N ILE A 4 15.27 17.09 13.50
CA ILE A 4 13.98 16.59 13.03
C ILE A 4 12.89 16.73 14.12
N SER A 5 13.24 16.60 15.40
CA SER A 5 12.30 16.75 16.51
C SER A 5 11.89 18.21 16.73
N ILE A 6 12.79 19.15 16.48
CA ILE A 6 12.54 20.61 16.56
C ILE A 6 11.65 21.06 15.41
N LEU A 7 11.92 20.59 14.19
CA LEU A 7 11.12 20.89 12.99
C LEU A 7 9.67 20.38 13.10
N LYS A 8 9.43 19.34 13.89
CA LYS A 8 8.08 18.80 14.12
C LYS A 8 7.26 19.58 15.15
N ARG A 9 7.84 20.50 15.92
CA ARG A 9 7.13 21.32 16.93
C ARG A 9 6.30 22.45 16.32
N SER A 10 6.68 22.99 15.16
CA SER A 10 5.91 24.00 14.43
C SER A 10 5.15 23.35 13.28
N ASP A 11 3.84 23.59 13.19
CA ASP A 11 2.98 23.10 12.11
C ASP A 11 3.48 23.53 10.73
N PHE A 12 3.95 24.77 10.64
CA PHE A 12 4.47 25.36 9.41
C PHE A 12 5.78 24.69 8.97
N LEU A 13 6.74 24.53 9.89
CA LEU A 13 8.02 23.87 9.59
C LEU A 13 7.82 22.39 9.23
N ALA A 14 6.91 21.70 9.92
CA ALA A 14 6.55 20.32 9.60
C ALA A 14 5.88 20.19 8.23
N TYR A 15 5.11 21.19 7.80
CA TYR A 15 4.52 21.25 6.47
C TYR A 15 5.61 21.42 5.40
N ILE A 16 6.52 22.38 5.57
CA ILE A 16 7.65 22.64 4.67
C ILE A 16 8.54 21.39 4.55
N TYR A 17 8.94 20.80 5.69
CA TYR A 17 9.73 19.57 5.70
C TYR A 17 9.06 18.45 4.91
N ARG A 18 7.76 18.23 5.10
CA ARG A 18 7.01 17.20 4.37
C ARG A 18 6.91 17.51 2.88
N PHE A 19 6.75 18.77 2.51
CA PHE A 19 6.71 19.19 1.11
C PHE A 19 8.02 18.88 0.40
N PHE A 20 9.17 19.31 0.96
CA PHE A 20 10.47 19.01 0.37
C PHE A 20 10.82 17.53 0.40
N LYS A 21 10.48 16.83 1.48
CA LYS A 21 10.64 15.37 1.57
C LYS A 21 9.90 14.64 0.44
N ARG A 22 8.68 15.04 0.12
CA ARG A 22 7.88 14.44 -0.97
C ARG A 22 8.49 14.71 -2.34
N LEU A 23 8.92 15.94 -2.60
CA LEU A 23 9.62 16.29 -3.85
C LEU A 23 10.90 15.48 -4.01
N PHE A 24 11.70 15.39 -2.96
CA PHE A 24 12.93 14.63 -2.93
C PHE A 24 12.70 13.12 -3.18
N ILE A 25 11.69 12.54 -2.52
CA ILE A 25 11.30 11.15 -2.72
C ILE A 25 10.89 10.90 -4.17
N ARG A 26 10.05 11.74 -4.75
CA ARG A 26 9.62 11.60 -6.16
C ARG A 26 10.81 11.64 -7.11
N TYR A 27 11.75 12.54 -6.85
CA TYR A 27 12.96 12.67 -7.68
C TYR A 27 13.90 11.47 -7.53
N ILE A 28 14.25 11.07 -6.31
CA ILE A 28 15.19 9.96 -6.03
C ILE A 28 14.65 8.61 -6.54
N TYR A 29 13.38 8.33 -6.30
CA TYR A 29 12.76 7.07 -6.74
C TYR A 29 12.29 7.12 -8.20
N GLY A 30 12.31 8.28 -8.84
CA GLY A 30 11.81 8.46 -10.21
C GLY A 30 10.31 8.16 -10.34
N LEU A 31 9.53 8.33 -9.28
CA LEU A 31 8.10 8.02 -9.25
C LEU A 31 7.30 9.16 -9.89
N LYS A 32 6.82 8.94 -11.12
CA LYS A 32 6.05 9.93 -11.88
C LYS A 32 4.54 9.85 -11.63
N ASN A 33 4.03 8.66 -11.30
CA ASN A 33 2.61 8.34 -11.24
C ASN A 33 2.08 8.31 -9.79
N VAL A 34 2.65 9.12 -8.90
CA VAL A 34 2.22 9.19 -7.50
C VAL A 34 1.63 10.56 -7.19
N ASP A 35 0.55 10.59 -6.41
CA ASP A 35 -0.08 11.84 -5.98
C ASP A 35 0.89 12.68 -5.13
N LYS A 36 0.66 14.00 -5.11
CA LYS A 36 1.48 14.96 -4.33
C LYS A 36 1.42 14.74 -2.82
N THR A 37 0.38 14.05 -2.33
CA THR A 37 0.21 13.73 -0.90
C THR A 37 0.79 12.38 -0.50
N PHE A 38 1.17 11.55 -1.48
CA PHE A 38 1.84 10.26 -1.25
C PHE A 38 3.11 10.41 -0.41
N ASN A 39 3.38 9.46 0.48
CA ASN A 39 4.57 9.51 1.34
C ASN A 39 5.20 8.12 1.52
N ILE A 40 6.54 8.14 1.78
CA ILE A 40 7.34 6.94 2.09
C ILE A 40 7.99 7.12 3.46
N GLY A 41 7.94 6.07 4.28
CA GLY A 41 8.48 6.07 5.64
C GLY A 41 10.01 6.02 5.73
N GLY A 42 10.65 5.39 4.75
CA GLY A 42 12.10 5.21 4.73
C GLY A 42 12.61 4.64 3.41
N LYS A 43 13.75 3.95 3.42
CA LYS A 43 14.31 3.32 2.22
C LYS A 43 13.42 2.18 1.75
N CYS A 44 13.10 2.14 0.46
CA CYS A 44 12.29 1.12 -0.20
C CYS A 44 12.88 0.79 -1.57
N ARG A 45 12.46 -0.34 -2.14
CA ARG A 45 12.69 -0.70 -3.54
C ARG A 45 11.34 -0.69 -4.25
N ILE A 46 11.07 0.36 -5.00
CA ILE A 46 9.77 0.59 -5.65
C ILE A 46 10.00 0.74 -7.15
N SER A 47 9.23 0.00 -7.94
CA SER A 47 9.29 0.12 -9.39
C SER A 47 8.85 1.51 -9.86
N LYS A 48 9.47 2.02 -10.93
CA LYS A 48 9.22 3.38 -11.45
C LYS A 48 7.81 3.57 -12.01
N ASP A 49 7.13 2.50 -12.40
CA ASP A 49 5.76 2.50 -12.92
C ASP A 49 4.69 2.44 -11.81
N PHE A 50 5.12 2.38 -10.54
CA PHE A 50 4.23 2.38 -9.38
C PHE A 50 3.26 3.55 -9.39
N ILE A 51 1.97 3.25 -9.16
CA ILE A 51 0.90 4.24 -9.06
C ILE A 51 0.43 4.34 -7.62
N ALA A 52 0.34 5.56 -7.09
CA ALA A 52 -0.16 5.80 -5.74
C ALA A 52 -1.05 7.03 -5.69
N HIS A 53 -2.25 6.84 -5.15
CA HIS A 53 -3.25 7.89 -5.05
C HIS A 53 -3.12 8.69 -3.74
N GLU A 54 -4.05 9.62 -3.52
CA GLU A 54 -4.00 10.62 -2.46
C GLU A 54 -3.86 10.01 -1.07
N TYR A 55 -3.02 10.61 -0.26
CA TYR A 55 -2.76 10.25 1.14
C TYR A 55 -2.35 8.79 1.36
N SER A 56 -1.92 8.09 0.31
CA SER A 56 -1.37 6.75 0.46
C SER A 56 0.05 6.78 1.05
N TYR A 57 0.44 5.68 1.66
CA TYR A 57 1.69 5.57 2.39
C TYR A 57 2.36 4.22 2.17
N VAL A 58 3.67 4.23 1.99
CA VAL A 58 4.52 3.02 1.96
C VAL A 58 5.52 3.10 3.09
N GLY A 59 5.50 2.11 3.97
CA GLY A 59 6.40 1.97 5.12
C GLY A 59 7.87 1.79 4.72
N ASN A 60 8.73 1.71 5.73
CA ASN A 60 10.16 1.47 5.51
C ASN A 60 10.42 0.05 4.99
N ASN A 61 11.49 -0.11 4.21
CA ASN A 61 12.00 -1.41 3.74
C ASN A 61 10.98 -2.24 2.93
N CYS A 62 10.08 -1.59 2.20
CA CYS A 62 9.16 -2.27 1.30
C CYS A 62 9.82 -2.60 -0.04
N LEU A 63 9.39 -3.72 -0.64
CA LEU A 63 9.78 -4.15 -1.99
C LEU A 63 8.52 -4.21 -2.86
N ILE A 64 8.45 -3.39 -3.89
CA ILE A 64 7.29 -3.28 -4.77
C ILE A 64 7.72 -3.51 -6.22
N TYR A 65 7.24 -4.59 -6.80
CA TYR A 65 7.47 -4.98 -8.18
C TYR A 65 6.71 -4.09 -9.18
N PRO A 66 6.98 -4.18 -10.47
CA PRO A 66 6.24 -3.46 -11.51
C PRO A 66 4.74 -3.80 -11.54
N GLY A 67 3.94 -2.91 -12.12
CA GLY A 67 2.51 -3.12 -12.34
C GLY A 67 1.64 -2.95 -11.10
N VAL A 68 2.14 -2.34 -10.03
CA VAL A 68 1.39 -2.15 -8.77
C VAL A 68 0.74 -0.77 -8.71
N SER A 69 -0.56 -0.75 -8.34
CA SER A 69 -1.32 0.46 -8.05
C SER A 69 -1.95 0.38 -6.67
N ILE A 70 -1.88 1.48 -5.90
CA ILE A 70 -2.56 1.60 -4.59
C ILE A 70 -3.52 2.79 -4.59
N GLY A 71 -4.72 2.57 -4.07
CA GLY A 71 -5.76 3.58 -3.95
C GLY A 71 -5.48 4.63 -2.86
N ARG A 72 -6.33 5.67 -2.82
CA ARG A 72 -6.22 6.72 -1.81
C ARG A 72 -6.35 6.16 -0.39
N TYR A 73 -5.64 6.77 0.57
CA TYR A 73 -5.57 6.41 1.99
C TYR A 73 -4.95 5.04 2.29
N THR A 74 -4.59 4.26 1.27
CA THR A 74 -3.99 2.93 1.46
C THR A 74 -2.62 3.02 2.12
N MET A 75 -2.41 2.18 3.12
CA MET A 75 -1.19 2.15 3.91
C MET A 75 -0.54 0.77 3.86
N LEU A 76 0.70 0.73 3.42
CA LEU A 76 1.59 -0.42 3.56
C LEU A 76 2.48 -0.18 4.77
N ALA A 77 2.46 -1.08 5.74
CA ALA A 77 3.37 -1.04 6.88
C ALA A 77 4.81 -1.39 6.46
N GLN A 78 5.73 -1.39 7.39
CA GLN A 78 7.14 -1.72 7.11
C GLN A 78 7.31 -3.17 6.62
N ASN A 79 8.34 -3.41 5.82
CA ASN A 79 8.74 -4.72 5.30
C ASN A 79 7.66 -5.43 4.45
N VAL A 80 6.68 -4.71 3.92
CA VAL A 80 5.70 -5.28 2.99
C VAL A 80 6.39 -5.56 1.66
N GLN A 81 6.12 -6.74 1.10
CA GLN A 81 6.61 -7.13 -0.21
C GLN A 81 5.45 -7.38 -1.15
N ILE A 82 5.51 -6.83 -2.37
CA ILE A 82 4.59 -7.15 -3.46
C ILE A 82 5.45 -7.73 -4.58
N ILE A 83 5.46 -9.05 -4.69
CA ILE A 83 6.42 -9.82 -5.48
C ILE A 83 5.76 -11.03 -6.16
N GLY A 84 6.40 -11.58 -7.17
CA GLY A 84 5.96 -12.80 -7.86
C GLY A 84 6.43 -12.85 -9.31
N ALA A 85 5.96 -13.84 -10.06
CA ALA A 85 6.28 -14.04 -11.48
C ALA A 85 7.79 -14.17 -11.77
N ASP A 86 8.54 -14.86 -10.88
CA ASP A 86 9.99 -14.95 -11.02
C ASP A 86 10.42 -15.94 -12.11
N HIS A 87 9.84 -17.15 -12.14
CA HIS A 87 10.14 -18.19 -13.13
C HIS A 87 8.90 -19.00 -13.51
N ASN A 88 8.86 -19.49 -14.75
CA ASN A 88 7.98 -20.59 -15.11
C ASN A 88 8.49 -21.86 -14.43
N PHE A 89 7.60 -22.72 -13.98
CA PHE A 89 7.94 -23.94 -13.22
C PHE A 89 7.18 -25.18 -13.73
N ASN A 90 6.32 -25.00 -14.72
CA ASN A 90 5.38 -26.02 -15.21
C ASN A 90 5.71 -26.51 -16.62
N ILE A 91 6.95 -26.38 -17.07
CA ILE A 91 7.41 -26.86 -18.39
C ILE A 91 8.16 -28.17 -18.17
N PRO A 92 7.57 -29.32 -18.53
CA PRO A 92 8.23 -30.62 -18.36
C PRO A 92 9.55 -30.69 -19.13
N GLY A 93 10.58 -31.27 -18.51
CA GLY A 93 11.89 -31.42 -19.11
C GLY A 93 12.76 -30.17 -19.16
N VAL A 94 12.27 -29.04 -18.66
CA VAL A 94 13.02 -27.76 -18.60
C VAL A 94 13.25 -27.36 -17.14
N PRO A 95 14.51 -27.24 -16.68
CA PRO A 95 14.79 -26.69 -15.35
C PRO A 95 14.21 -25.27 -15.18
N SER A 96 13.68 -24.94 -14.00
CA SER A 96 13.05 -23.64 -13.75
C SER A 96 13.97 -22.47 -14.06
N THR A 97 15.29 -22.60 -13.85
CA THR A 97 16.28 -21.56 -14.16
C THR A 97 16.37 -21.25 -15.67
N PHE A 98 15.93 -22.16 -16.54
CA PHE A 98 15.95 -21.99 -18.01
C PHE A 98 14.56 -21.79 -18.60
N SER A 99 13.51 -21.85 -17.77
CA SER A 99 12.11 -21.84 -18.23
C SER A 99 11.56 -20.43 -18.55
N GLY A 100 12.37 -19.39 -18.37
CA GLY A 100 11.94 -18.01 -18.55
C GLY A 100 11.04 -17.51 -17.42
N ARG A 101 10.39 -16.36 -17.65
CA ARG A 101 9.50 -15.71 -16.68
C ARG A 101 8.08 -15.60 -17.23
N PRO A 102 7.07 -15.80 -16.40
CA PRO A 102 5.69 -15.55 -16.82
C PRO A 102 5.46 -14.04 -16.99
N ASN A 103 4.37 -13.69 -17.67
CA ASN A 103 3.91 -12.30 -17.71
C ASN A 103 3.56 -11.83 -16.30
N LEU A 104 4.02 -10.63 -15.95
CA LEU A 104 3.72 -10.02 -14.68
C LEU A 104 2.32 -9.38 -14.76
N GLU A 105 1.37 -9.94 -14.04
CA GLU A 105 0.03 -9.40 -13.94
C GLU A 105 -0.01 -8.17 -13.01
N ARG A 106 -0.94 -7.24 -13.29
CA ARG A 106 -1.12 -6.04 -12.47
C ARG A 106 -1.70 -6.38 -11.12
N THR A 107 -1.10 -5.80 -10.07
CA THR A 107 -1.60 -5.87 -8.69
C THR A 107 -2.36 -4.59 -8.37
N LEU A 108 -3.64 -4.72 -8.07
CA LEU A 108 -4.52 -3.58 -7.80
C LEU A 108 -4.93 -3.61 -6.34
N ILE A 109 -4.48 -2.63 -5.59
CA ILE A 109 -4.85 -2.45 -4.18
C ILE A 109 -5.80 -1.28 -4.08
N GLY A 110 -6.99 -1.53 -3.57
CA GLY A 110 -8.08 -0.57 -3.44
C GLY A 110 -7.76 0.61 -2.52
N ARG A 111 -8.80 1.36 -2.18
CA ARG A 111 -8.75 2.55 -1.31
C ARG A 111 -8.84 2.16 0.16
N ASP A 112 -8.16 2.89 1.03
CA ASP A 112 -8.16 2.68 2.49
C ASP A 112 -7.87 1.23 2.90
N VAL A 113 -6.98 0.58 2.16
CA VAL A 113 -6.46 -0.75 2.50
C VAL A 113 -5.33 -0.60 3.49
N TRP A 114 -5.33 -1.42 4.53
CA TRP A 114 -4.21 -1.50 5.46
C TRP A 114 -3.49 -2.84 5.33
N ILE A 115 -2.24 -2.81 4.86
CA ILE A 115 -1.39 -4.01 4.79
C ILE A 115 -0.44 -3.98 5.98
N GLY A 116 -0.60 -4.97 6.86
CA GLY A 116 0.21 -5.16 8.07
C GLY A 116 1.67 -5.47 7.76
N ALA A 117 2.53 -5.19 8.74
CA ALA A 117 3.98 -5.36 8.59
C ALA A 117 4.39 -6.80 8.23
N ASN A 118 5.49 -6.95 7.48
CA ASN A 118 6.05 -8.22 7.06
C ASN A 118 5.10 -9.09 6.21
N SER A 119 4.07 -8.52 5.61
CA SER A 119 3.18 -9.24 4.71
C SER A 119 3.75 -9.34 3.30
N ILE A 120 3.43 -10.43 2.61
CA ILE A 120 3.77 -10.67 1.21
C ILE A 120 2.48 -10.72 0.40
N ILE A 121 2.40 -9.91 -0.64
CA ILE A 121 1.30 -9.92 -1.60
C ILE A 121 1.85 -10.47 -2.92
N MET A 122 1.24 -11.55 -3.42
CA MET A 122 1.63 -12.07 -4.73
C MET A 122 1.15 -11.12 -5.84
N THR A 123 1.99 -10.93 -6.85
CA THR A 123 1.59 -10.13 -8.03
C THR A 123 0.38 -10.73 -8.73
N GLY A 124 -0.45 -9.87 -9.35
CA GLY A 124 -1.71 -10.27 -9.98
C GLY A 124 -2.92 -10.26 -9.04
N VAL A 125 -2.70 -10.15 -7.73
CA VAL A 125 -3.78 -10.12 -6.75
C VAL A 125 -4.51 -8.76 -6.78
N GLN A 126 -5.83 -8.80 -6.65
CA GLN A 126 -6.68 -7.64 -6.42
C GLN A 126 -7.13 -7.61 -4.97
N ILE A 127 -6.97 -6.47 -4.31
CA ILE A 127 -7.38 -6.26 -2.91
C ILE A 127 -8.43 -5.16 -2.90
N GLY A 128 -9.63 -5.51 -2.43
CA GLY A 128 -10.79 -4.61 -2.40
C GLY A 128 -10.66 -3.46 -1.41
N ASP A 129 -11.48 -2.42 -1.61
CA ASP A 129 -11.51 -1.22 -0.78
C ASP A 129 -11.74 -1.55 0.70
N GLY A 130 -11.10 -0.82 1.58
CA GLY A 130 -11.30 -0.92 3.01
C GLY A 130 -10.85 -2.22 3.65
N SER A 131 -10.21 -3.13 2.92
CA SER A 131 -9.75 -4.40 3.49
C SER A 131 -8.49 -4.24 4.34
N ILE A 132 -8.27 -5.20 5.23
CA ILE A 132 -7.10 -5.24 6.11
C ILE A 132 -6.38 -6.57 5.94
N ILE A 133 -5.09 -6.51 5.69
CA ILE A 133 -4.20 -7.67 5.68
C ILE A 133 -3.46 -7.70 7.02
N ALA A 134 -3.67 -8.74 7.81
CA ALA A 134 -2.97 -8.90 9.09
C ALA A 134 -1.45 -9.03 8.88
N ALA A 135 -0.68 -8.55 9.85
CA ALA A 135 0.78 -8.61 9.78
C ALA A 135 1.29 -10.05 9.59
N GLY A 136 2.38 -10.21 8.82
CA GLY A 136 3.00 -11.51 8.55
C GLY A 136 2.20 -12.42 7.61
N SER A 137 1.20 -11.92 6.92
CA SER A 137 0.36 -12.73 6.02
C SER A 137 0.96 -12.89 4.64
N ILE A 138 0.63 -14.01 3.95
CA ILE A 138 0.95 -14.21 2.54
C ILE A 138 -0.36 -14.27 1.74
N VAL A 139 -0.62 -13.23 0.96
CA VAL A 139 -1.83 -13.10 0.14
C VAL A 139 -1.56 -13.66 -1.25
N THR A 140 -2.24 -14.76 -1.58
CA THR A 140 -2.06 -15.50 -2.85
C THR A 140 -3.31 -15.46 -3.73
N LYS A 141 -4.42 -14.87 -3.26
CA LYS A 141 -5.71 -14.77 -3.96
C LYS A 141 -6.30 -13.38 -3.75
N ASN A 142 -7.26 -13.02 -4.59
CA ASN A 142 -8.00 -11.78 -4.44
C ASN A 142 -8.68 -11.69 -3.07
N VAL A 143 -8.79 -10.46 -2.59
CA VAL A 143 -9.39 -10.14 -1.29
C VAL A 143 -10.58 -9.22 -1.53
N ASP A 144 -11.75 -9.58 -0.99
CA ASP A 144 -12.95 -8.78 -1.11
C ASP A 144 -12.82 -7.45 -0.33
N SER A 145 -13.72 -6.49 -0.64
CA SER A 145 -13.79 -5.23 0.09
C SER A 145 -14.27 -5.44 1.53
N PHE A 146 -13.81 -4.60 2.44
CA PHE A 146 -14.24 -4.53 3.84
C PHE A 146 -14.08 -5.84 4.62
N VAL A 147 -13.08 -6.64 4.26
CA VAL A 147 -12.74 -7.85 5.03
C VAL A 147 -11.37 -7.73 5.69
N ILE A 148 -11.17 -8.50 6.74
CA ILE A 148 -9.87 -8.72 7.37
C ILE A 148 -9.44 -10.14 7.01
N VAL A 149 -8.25 -10.26 6.42
CA VAL A 149 -7.64 -11.55 6.09
C VAL A 149 -6.29 -11.69 6.77
N GLY A 150 -5.86 -12.92 7.04
CA GLY A 150 -4.58 -13.17 7.68
C GLY A 150 -4.10 -14.61 7.55
N GLY A 151 -2.82 -14.84 7.84
CA GLY A 151 -2.20 -16.15 7.84
C GLY A 151 -1.41 -16.49 6.58
N ILE A 152 -0.90 -17.72 6.50
CA ILE A 152 -0.06 -18.27 5.42
C ILE A 152 -0.63 -19.60 4.96
N PRO A 153 -1.32 -19.67 3.79
CA PRO A 153 -1.79 -18.53 2.99
C PRO A 153 -2.88 -17.74 3.72
N ALA A 154 -3.04 -16.45 3.37
CA ALA A 154 -4.05 -15.59 3.99
C ALA A 154 -5.48 -16.11 3.72
N LYS A 155 -6.29 -16.17 4.77
CA LYS A 155 -7.68 -16.59 4.74
C LYS A 155 -8.56 -15.52 5.38
N PHE A 156 -9.84 -15.53 5.04
CA PHE A 156 -10.84 -14.68 5.67
C PHE A 156 -10.83 -14.88 7.19
N PHE A 157 -10.78 -13.79 7.93
CA PHE A 157 -10.87 -13.79 9.40
C PHE A 157 -12.23 -13.26 9.86
N ARG A 158 -12.59 -12.04 9.42
CA ARG A 158 -13.90 -11.43 9.69
C ARG A 158 -14.15 -10.24 8.77
N LYS A 159 -15.35 -9.72 8.77
CA LYS A 159 -15.67 -8.40 8.22
C LYS A 159 -14.94 -7.30 9.01
N ARG A 160 -14.64 -6.19 8.34
CA ARG A 160 -14.05 -5.00 8.99
C ARG A 160 -15.05 -4.29 9.86
N PHE A 161 -16.27 -4.16 9.39
CA PHE A 161 -17.39 -3.50 10.07
C PHE A 161 -18.44 -4.53 10.49
N ASP A 162 -19.21 -4.19 11.53
CA ASP A 162 -20.20 -5.10 12.10
C ASP A 162 -21.53 -5.03 11.34
N SER A 163 -21.80 -3.95 10.59
CA SER A 163 -23.03 -3.76 9.82
C SER A 163 -22.76 -3.39 8.36
N ILE A 164 -23.75 -3.67 7.49
CA ILE A 164 -23.75 -3.24 6.09
C ILE A 164 -23.89 -1.71 6.00
N ASP A 165 -24.54 -1.08 6.94
CA ASP A 165 -24.72 0.37 6.94
C ASP A 165 -23.39 1.07 7.23
N ASP A 166 -22.54 0.53 8.11
CA ASP A 166 -21.19 1.02 8.33
C ASP A 166 -20.30 0.87 7.07
N GLU A 167 -20.44 -0.26 6.35
CA GLU A 167 -19.76 -0.45 5.06
C GLU A 167 -20.20 0.63 4.04
N LYS A 168 -21.50 0.96 3.96
CA LYS A 168 -22.03 2.01 3.07
C LYS A 168 -21.51 3.39 3.46
N ILE A 169 -21.58 3.75 4.74
CA ILE A 169 -21.07 5.04 5.25
C ILE A 169 -19.58 5.18 4.86
N HIS A 170 -18.81 4.11 5.03
CA HIS A 170 -17.40 4.12 4.68
C HIS A 170 -17.17 4.22 3.17
N LEU A 171 -17.96 3.52 2.37
CA LEU A 171 -17.91 3.59 0.91
C LEU A 171 -18.27 4.98 0.39
N ASP A 172 -19.28 5.63 0.98
CA ASP A 172 -19.67 7.00 0.65
C ASP A 172 -18.53 7.99 0.97
N MET A 173 -17.84 7.83 2.09
CA MET A 173 -16.63 8.58 2.40
C MET A 173 -15.54 8.35 1.34
N LEU A 174 -15.35 7.09 0.90
CA LEU A 174 -14.38 6.76 -0.15
C LEU A 174 -14.78 7.32 -1.53
N ASN A 175 -16.05 7.48 -1.82
CA ASN A 175 -16.55 8.08 -3.06
C ASN A 175 -16.60 9.61 -3.00
N GLY A 176 -16.60 10.17 -1.81
CA GLY A 176 -16.69 11.60 -1.56
C GLY A 176 -15.42 12.38 -1.86
N LYS A 177 -15.44 13.65 -1.46
CA LYS A 177 -14.27 14.54 -1.54
C LYS A 177 -13.14 14.00 -0.68
N VAL A 178 -11.90 14.18 -1.18
CA VAL A 178 -10.70 13.76 -0.44
C VAL A 178 -10.62 14.47 0.89
N LEU A 179 -10.65 13.71 1.99
CA LEU A 179 -10.46 14.24 3.33
C LEU A 179 -9.01 14.70 3.50
N LYS A 180 -8.84 15.96 3.88
CA LYS A 180 -7.52 16.56 4.11
C LYS A 180 -7.16 16.45 5.58
N ASN A 181 -6.06 15.78 5.89
CA ASN A 181 -5.53 15.73 7.25
C ASN A 181 -4.07 16.18 7.27
N VAL A 182 -3.78 17.22 8.07
CA VAL A 182 -2.46 17.83 8.12
C VAL A 182 -1.52 17.10 9.11
N ARG A 183 -2.04 16.38 10.11
CA ARG A 183 -1.22 15.85 11.22
C ARG A 183 -1.55 14.43 11.70
N ASN A 184 -2.18 13.58 10.94
CA ASN A 184 -2.67 12.29 11.45
C ASN A 184 -3.48 12.42 12.77
N LYS A 185 -4.13 13.54 12.97
CA LYS A 185 -5.08 13.71 14.07
C LYS A 185 -6.36 12.95 13.72
N PRO A 186 -6.99 12.29 14.68
CA PRO A 186 -8.29 11.67 14.44
C PRO A 186 -9.25 12.70 13.84
N VAL A 187 -9.90 12.34 12.74
CA VAL A 187 -10.99 13.16 12.18
C VAL A 187 -12.17 12.97 13.11
N LYS A 188 -12.68 14.06 13.69
CA LYS A 188 -13.95 14.00 14.41
C LYS A 188 -15.06 13.86 13.37
N ILE A 189 -15.72 12.72 13.40
CA ILE A 189 -16.93 12.47 12.64
C ILE A 189 -18.05 13.01 13.53
N GLY A 190 -18.68 14.09 13.10
CA GLY A 190 -19.83 14.70 13.78
C GLY A 190 -21.09 13.89 13.57
#